data_f0449f59e610959d23165cf5b3cf74da
#
_entry.id   f0449f59e610959d23165cf5b3cf74da
#
_cell.length_a   1.000
_cell.length_b   1.000
_cell.length_c   1.000
_cell.angle_alpha   90.00
_cell.angle_beta   90.00
_cell.angle_gamma   90.00
#
_symmetry.space_group_name_H-M   'P 1'
#
loop_
_entity.id
_entity.type
_entity.pdbx_description
1 polymer ?
#
loop_
_entity_poly.entity_id
_entity_poly.type
_entity_poly.pdbx_seq_one_letter_code
_entity_poly.pdbx_strand_id
1 'polypeptide(L)'
;FDPGISRMRVFGGSCNLWGGGCIPIGKLEAREWVPDSNWPISYEDLEPYYRHARDFCHIPPHDFIEDSFLTPPGVAPLQFDAHKVVNKTFAHSPVMFGDTYRADLEQSPNITILLYANLLELDSSTGGTAVHQARIGTLEGRTGTVHAKQYVLACGGIENARLLLISDSTTPNGLGNQY
;
A
#
# COMPACT_ATOMS: atom_id res chain seq x y z
N PHE A 1 1.42 12.02 18.14
CA PHE A 1 1.88 11.69 16.79
C PHE A 1 1.39 12.78 15.81
N ASP A 2 2.32 13.51 15.18
CA ASP A 2 1.97 14.55 14.21
C ASP A 2 1.84 13.92 12.79
N PRO A 3 0.64 13.91 12.20
CA PRO A 3 0.44 13.40 10.87
C PRO A 3 1.23 14.14 9.79
N GLY A 4 1.56 15.41 10.01
CA GLY A 4 2.31 16.24 9.06
C GLY A 4 3.76 15.79 8.87
N ILE A 5 4.32 15.08 9.84
CA ILE A 5 5.70 14.57 9.77
C ILE A 5 5.77 13.22 9.07
N SER A 6 4.68 12.45 9.06
CA SER A 6 4.68 11.06 8.60
C SER A 6 3.91 10.80 7.32
N ARG A 7 3.18 11.81 6.82
CA ARG A 7 2.35 11.68 5.61
C ARG A 7 2.46 12.92 4.73
N MET A 8 2.64 12.70 3.43
CA MET A 8 2.70 13.77 2.44
C MET A 8 1.66 13.56 1.35
N ARG A 9 0.98 14.65 0.95
CA ARG A 9 0.12 14.69 -0.23
C ARG A 9 0.84 15.41 -1.37
N VAL A 10 1.80 14.73 -1.95
CA VAL A 10 2.63 15.22 -3.06
C VAL A 10 2.81 14.12 -4.08
N PHE A 11 3.36 14.44 -5.24
CA PHE A 11 3.79 13.42 -6.19
C PHE A 11 4.79 12.47 -5.53
N GLY A 12 4.53 11.16 -5.61
CA GLY A 12 5.28 10.12 -4.87
C GLY A 12 4.78 9.87 -3.44
N GLY A 13 3.88 10.72 -2.92
CA GLY A 13 3.23 10.52 -1.62
C GLY A 13 4.19 10.42 -0.43
N SER A 14 3.78 9.69 0.59
CA SER A 14 4.59 9.47 1.81
C SER A 14 5.82 8.60 1.58
N CYS A 15 5.95 7.95 0.42
CA CYS A 15 7.18 7.26 0.05
C CYS A 15 8.36 8.22 -0.16
N ASN A 16 8.14 9.53 -0.18
CA ASN A 16 9.22 10.54 -0.14
C ASN A 16 9.74 10.81 1.28
N LEU A 17 9.08 10.26 2.31
CA LEU A 17 9.48 10.40 3.72
C LEU A 17 9.83 9.07 4.38
N TRP A 18 9.66 7.96 3.68
CA TRP A 18 9.85 6.66 4.28
C TRP A 18 11.33 6.33 4.53
N GLY A 19 11.59 5.47 5.50
CA GLY A 19 12.94 5.00 5.79
C GLY A 19 13.45 3.87 4.89
N GLY A 20 12.71 3.51 3.84
CA GLY A 20 13.10 2.47 2.88
C GLY A 20 13.00 1.03 3.40
N GLY A 21 12.49 0.80 4.60
CA GLY A 21 12.39 -0.54 5.17
C GLY A 21 11.37 -1.41 4.45
N CYS A 22 11.82 -2.52 3.87
CA CYS A 22 10.99 -3.46 3.10
C CYS A 22 11.10 -4.87 3.68
N ILE A 23 9.95 -5.49 3.89
CA ILE A 23 9.84 -6.89 4.30
C ILE A 23 8.61 -7.50 3.62
N PRO A 24 8.69 -8.70 3.06
CA PRO A 24 7.51 -9.38 2.54
C PRO A 24 6.57 -9.77 3.69
N ILE A 25 5.29 -9.74 3.43
CA ILE A 25 4.30 -10.34 4.33
C ILE A 25 4.59 -11.84 4.36
N GLY A 26 4.75 -12.41 5.55
CA GLY A 26 4.90 -13.86 5.74
C GLY A 26 3.63 -14.62 5.38
N LYS A 27 3.50 -15.84 5.89
CA LYS A 27 2.27 -16.61 5.68
C LYS A 27 1.05 -15.79 6.05
N LEU A 28 0.10 -15.74 5.13
CA LEU A 28 -1.19 -15.08 5.35
C LEU A 28 -2.02 -15.99 6.25
N GLU A 29 -1.90 -15.81 7.56
CA GLU A 29 -2.65 -16.60 8.53
C GLU A 29 -4.08 -16.09 8.61
N ALA A 30 -5.02 -17.03 8.49
CA ALA A 30 -6.41 -16.77 8.82
C ALA A 30 -6.53 -16.42 10.30
N ARG A 31 -7.14 -15.29 10.60
CA ARG A 31 -7.50 -14.92 11.98
C ARG A 31 -8.87 -15.50 12.28
N GLU A 32 -8.95 -16.74 12.67
CA GLU A 32 -10.20 -17.48 12.89
C GLU A 32 -11.19 -16.78 13.82
N TRP A 33 -10.69 -15.90 14.71
CA TRP A 33 -11.55 -15.09 15.61
C TRP A 33 -12.14 -13.83 14.97
N VAL A 34 -11.75 -13.50 13.72
CA VAL A 34 -12.29 -12.37 12.95
C VAL A 34 -13.07 -12.94 11.78
N PRO A 35 -14.40 -12.81 11.75
CA PRO A 35 -15.21 -13.24 10.61
C PRO A 35 -14.69 -12.65 9.31
N ASP A 36 -14.69 -13.44 8.25
CA ASP A 36 -14.29 -13.03 6.90
C ASP A 36 -12.87 -12.42 6.78
N SER A 37 -11.99 -12.76 7.72
CA SER A 37 -10.62 -12.23 7.74
C SER A 37 -9.65 -12.93 6.80
N ASN A 38 -10.11 -13.93 6.07
CA ASN A 38 -9.27 -14.72 5.18
C ASN A 38 -8.87 -13.88 3.95
N TRP A 39 -7.59 -13.93 3.61
CA TRP A 39 -7.14 -13.43 2.35
C TRP A 39 -7.65 -14.33 1.20
N PRO A 40 -8.16 -13.75 0.09
CA PRO A 40 -8.64 -14.54 -1.05
C PRO A 40 -7.51 -15.11 -1.91
N ILE A 41 -6.27 -14.93 -1.50
CA ILE A 41 -5.04 -15.35 -2.19
C ILE A 41 -4.08 -15.99 -1.18
N SER A 42 -3.23 -16.87 -1.66
CA SER A 42 -2.18 -17.51 -0.87
C SER A 42 -0.86 -16.71 -0.90
N TYR A 43 0.10 -17.09 -0.06
CA TYR A 43 1.45 -16.55 -0.12
C TYR A 43 2.13 -16.90 -1.45
N GLU A 44 1.92 -18.10 -1.94
CA GLU A 44 2.46 -18.60 -3.20
C GLU A 44 1.95 -17.79 -4.39
N ASP A 45 0.73 -17.28 -4.33
CA ASP A 45 0.19 -16.36 -5.35
C ASP A 45 0.92 -15.01 -5.32
N LEU A 46 1.40 -14.56 -4.16
CA LEU A 46 2.11 -13.28 -4.00
C LEU A 46 3.61 -13.36 -4.33
N GLU A 47 4.23 -14.51 -4.13
CA GLU A 47 5.69 -14.66 -4.26
C GLU A 47 6.27 -14.14 -5.60
N PRO A 48 5.68 -14.41 -6.78
CA PRO A 48 6.17 -13.86 -8.03
C PRO A 48 6.19 -12.33 -8.07
N TYR A 49 5.21 -11.69 -7.41
CA TYR A 49 5.09 -10.23 -7.37
C TYR A 49 6.08 -9.58 -6.41
N TYR A 50 6.55 -10.28 -5.38
CA TYR A 50 7.62 -9.78 -4.52
C TYR A 50 8.93 -9.57 -5.28
N ARG A 51 9.20 -10.37 -6.31
CA ARG A 51 10.38 -10.16 -7.17
C ARG A 51 10.26 -8.83 -7.91
N HIS A 52 9.11 -8.55 -8.52
CA HIS A 52 8.85 -7.27 -9.19
C HIS A 52 8.90 -6.10 -8.21
N ALA A 53 8.25 -6.22 -7.04
CA ALA A 53 8.29 -5.19 -6.01
C ALA A 53 9.72 -4.89 -5.54
N ARG A 54 10.55 -5.91 -5.39
CA ARG A 54 11.97 -5.78 -5.05
C ARG A 54 12.73 -5.00 -6.11
N ASP A 55 12.49 -5.29 -7.39
CA ASP A 55 13.14 -4.58 -8.50
C ASP A 55 12.73 -3.11 -8.51
N PHE A 56 11.44 -2.81 -8.31
CA PHE A 56 10.95 -1.44 -8.13
C PHE A 56 11.54 -0.72 -6.93
N CYS A 57 11.84 -1.43 -5.88
CA CYS A 57 12.48 -0.87 -4.68
C CYS A 57 14.01 -0.83 -4.77
N HIS A 58 14.61 -1.24 -5.89
CA HIS A 58 16.05 -1.35 -6.09
C HIS A 58 16.75 -2.16 -4.99
N ILE A 59 16.10 -3.20 -4.50
CA ILE A 59 16.62 -4.09 -3.49
C ILE A 59 17.38 -5.24 -4.19
N PRO A 60 18.64 -5.48 -3.86
CA PRO A 60 19.40 -6.59 -4.42
C PRO A 60 18.72 -7.94 -4.19
N PRO A 61 18.90 -8.91 -5.09
CA PRO A 61 18.42 -10.26 -4.88
C PRO A 61 18.97 -10.86 -3.60
N HIS A 62 18.13 -11.14 -2.63
CA HIS A 62 18.47 -11.87 -1.41
C HIS A 62 17.23 -12.63 -0.93
N ASP A 63 17.47 -13.64 -0.15
CA ASP A 63 16.41 -14.37 0.51
C ASP A 63 16.07 -13.68 1.83
N PHE A 64 14.83 -13.25 2.01
CA PHE A 64 14.35 -12.67 3.27
C PHE A 64 14.17 -13.73 4.37
N ILE A 65 14.27 -15.00 4.03
CA ILE A 65 14.09 -16.13 4.95
C ILE A 65 15.41 -16.53 5.59
N GLU A 66 16.52 -16.33 4.89
CA GLU A 66 17.83 -16.63 5.43
C GLU A 66 18.38 -15.44 6.24
N ASP A 67 18.36 -15.57 7.55
CA ASP A 67 18.92 -14.59 8.53
C ASP A 67 20.44 -14.30 8.33
N SER A 68 21.11 -15.12 7.51
CA SER A 68 22.56 -15.02 7.27
C SER A 68 23.00 -13.73 6.58
N PHE A 69 22.10 -13.10 5.83
CA PHE A 69 22.47 -11.92 5.02
C PHE A 69 22.64 -10.63 5.83
N LEU A 70 22.03 -10.55 7.00
CA LEU A 70 21.94 -9.29 7.77
C LEU A 70 22.60 -9.36 9.14
N THR A 71 23.21 -10.49 9.47
CA THR A 71 24.07 -10.59 10.65
C THR A 71 25.48 -10.13 10.27
N PRO A 72 25.96 -9.00 10.79
CA PRO A 72 27.35 -8.61 10.54
C PRO A 72 28.31 -9.73 10.90
N PRO A 73 29.41 -9.92 10.16
CA PRO A 73 30.38 -10.93 10.49
C PRO A 73 30.83 -10.85 11.98
N GLY A 74 30.74 -11.96 12.69
CA GLY A 74 31.09 -12.04 14.11
C GLY A 74 30.01 -11.67 15.11
N VAL A 75 28.79 -11.35 14.65
CA VAL A 75 27.64 -11.13 15.52
C VAL A 75 26.74 -12.37 15.48
N ALA A 76 26.54 -13.01 16.62
CA ALA A 76 25.56 -14.10 16.71
C ALA A 76 24.14 -13.52 16.85
N PRO A 77 23.13 -14.04 16.13
CA PRO A 77 21.76 -13.63 16.33
C PRO A 77 21.29 -14.00 17.75
N LEU A 78 20.40 -13.20 18.30
CA LEU A 78 19.79 -13.50 19.59
C LEU A 78 19.04 -14.83 19.50
N GLN A 79 19.25 -15.68 20.51
CA GLN A 79 18.57 -16.97 20.59
C GLN A 79 17.24 -16.80 21.32
N PHE A 80 16.16 -17.14 20.64
CA PHE A 80 14.81 -17.12 21.17
C PHE A 80 14.16 -18.50 21.10
N ASP A 81 13.10 -18.71 21.86
CA ASP A 81 12.17 -19.80 21.62
C ASP A 81 11.46 -19.55 20.27
N ALA A 82 11.85 -20.27 19.23
CA ALA A 82 11.35 -20.10 17.88
C ALA A 82 9.82 -20.31 17.72
N HIS A 83 9.18 -20.93 18.73
CA HIS A 83 7.72 -21.05 18.76
C HIS A 83 7.02 -19.75 19.21
N LYS A 84 7.76 -18.82 19.80
CA LYS A 84 7.19 -17.57 20.35
C LYS A 84 7.73 -16.32 19.68
N VAL A 85 9.02 -16.32 19.34
CA VAL A 85 9.70 -15.15 18.78
C VAL A 85 10.68 -15.60 17.70
N VAL A 86 10.64 -14.92 16.56
CA VAL A 86 11.60 -15.13 15.48
C VAL A 86 12.32 -13.82 15.18
N ASN A 87 13.59 -13.91 14.83
CA ASN A 87 14.31 -12.79 14.23
C ASN A 87 13.77 -12.57 12.82
N LYS A 88 13.46 -11.33 12.49
CA LYS A 88 13.17 -10.94 11.11
C LYS A 88 13.99 -9.72 10.76
N THR A 89 14.49 -9.72 9.55
CA THR A 89 15.25 -8.61 8.99
C THR A 89 14.50 -8.01 7.83
N PHE A 90 14.73 -6.75 7.59
CA PHE A 90 14.17 -6.04 6.46
C PHE A 90 15.30 -5.46 5.60
N ALA A 91 15.06 -5.41 4.30
CA ALA A 91 15.98 -4.75 3.38
C ALA A 91 15.71 -3.25 3.35
N HIS A 92 16.72 -2.47 3.02
CA HIS A 92 16.58 -1.04 2.77
C HIS A 92 16.53 -0.74 1.28
N SER A 93 15.48 -0.05 0.86
CA SER A 93 15.36 0.54 -0.45
C SER A 93 15.92 1.96 -0.44
N PRO A 94 16.76 2.34 -1.41
CA PRO A 94 17.20 3.72 -1.58
C PRO A 94 16.20 4.57 -2.34
N VAL A 95 15.08 3.99 -2.80
CA VAL A 95 14.15 4.62 -3.75
C VAL A 95 13.30 5.68 -3.08
N MET A 96 13.34 6.89 -3.60
CA MET A 96 12.35 7.94 -3.40
C MET A 96 11.44 7.94 -4.63
N PHE A 97 10.25 7.32 -4.53
CA PHE A 97 9.41 7.00 -5.68
C PHE A 97 9.06 8.22 -6.53
N GLY A 98 8.79 9.36 -5.88
CA GLY A 98 8.46 10.60 -6.58
C GLY A 98 9.57 11.12 -7.46
N ASP A 99 10.83 10.94 -7.06
CA ASP A 99 11.99 11.39 -7.84
C ASP A 99 12.45 10.32 -8.81
N THR A 100 12.54 9.07 -8.35
CA THR A 100 13.11 7.97 -9.13
C THR A 100 12.31 7.68 -10.40
N TYR A 101 10.98 7.70 -10.32
CA TYR A 101 10.10 7.28 -11.42
C TYR A 101 9.38 8.44 -12.11
N ARG A 102 9.66 9.69 -11.75
CA ARG A 102 8.99 10.86 -12.33
C ARG A 102 9.11 10.91 -13.84
N ALA A 103 10.32 10.78 -14.35
CA ALA A 103 10.57 10.90 -15.79
C ALA A 103 9.84 9.82 -16.60
N ASP A 104 9.85 8.58 -16.11
CA ASP A 104 9.19 7.46 -16.78
C ASP A 104 7.67 7.66 -16.82
N LEU A 105 7.10 8.14 -15.72
CA LEU A 105 5.66 8.40 -15.62
C LEU A 105 5.23 9.59 -16.48
N GLU A 106 6.00 10.68 -16.49
CA GLU A 106 5.69 11.89 -17.27
C GLU A 106 5.84 11.66 -18.78
N GLN A 107 6.75 10.77 -19.20
CA GLN A 107 6.97 10.44 -20.60
C GLN A 107 6.06 9.33 -21.13
N SER A 108 5.35 8.63 -20.27
CA SER A 108 4.48 7.52 -20.67
C SER A 108 3.23 8.04 -21.39
N PRO A 109 2.97 7.60 -22.64
CA PRO A 109 1.78 8.03 -23.38
C PRO A 109 0.47 7.45 -22.82
N ASN A 110 0.55 6.45 -21.95
CA ASN A 110 -0.60 5.73 -21.41
C ASN A 110 -0.93 6.14 -19.97
N ILE A 111 -0.18 7.09 -19.40
CA ILE A 111 -0.37 7.53 -18.02
C ILE A 111 -0.78 8.99 -18.01
N THR A 112 -1.85 9.29 -17.29
CA THR A 112 -2.27 10.67 -16.98
C THR A 112 -2.14 10.91 -15.49
N ILE A 113 -1.33 11.88 -15.10
CA ILE A 113 -1.13 12.27 -13.71
C ILE A 113 -1.96 13.51 -13.42
N LEU A 114 -2.87 13.42 -12.46
CA LEU A 114 -3.65 14.53 -11.95
C LEU A 114 -3.04 15.01 -10.63
N LEU A 115 -2.42 16.17 -10.64
CA LEU A 115 -1.92 16.83 -9.43
C LEU A 115 -3.03 17.69 -8.80
N TYR A 116 -2.92 17.94 -7.49
CA TYR A 116 -3.90 18.70 -6.69
C TYR A 116 -5.31 18.12 -6.71
N ALA A 117 -5.47 16.90 -7.19
CA ALA A 117 -6.73 16.17 -7.25
C ALA A 117 -6.83 15.22 -6.05
N ASN A 118 -7.59 15.60 -5.03
CA ASN A 118 -7.83 14.75 -3.87
C ASN A 118 -9.04 13.86 -4.15
N LEU A 119 -8.93 12.57 -3.85
CA LEU A 119 -10.09 11.70 -3.85
C LEU A 119 -11.00 12.09 -2.68
N LEU A 120 -12.25 12.41 -3.00
CA LEU A 120 -13.27 12.79 -2.04
C LEU A 120 -14.15 11.61 -1.65
N GLU A 121 -14.57 10.82 -2.64
CA GLU A 121 -15.50 9.70 -2.46
C GLU A 121 -15.44 8.75 -3.66
N LEU A 122 -15.79 7.49 -3.42
CA LEU A 122 -16.09 6.51 -4.46
C LEU A 122 -17.60 6.29 -4.54
N ASP A 123 -18.20 6.66 -5.65
CA ASP A 123 -19.62 6.40 -5.87
C ASP A 123 -19.81 4.95 -6.31
N SER A 124 -20.61 4.20 -5.57
CA SER A 124 -20.85 2.78 -5.80
C SER A 124 -22.28 2.49 -6.23
N SER A 125 -22.50 1.27 -6.71
CA SER A 125 -23.86 0.72 -6.88
C SER A 125 -24.54 0.57 -5.53
N THR A 126 -25.87 0.52 -5.55
CA THR A 126 -26.66 0.13 -4.38
C THR A 126 -26.19 -1.23 -3.88
N GLY A 127 -25.77 -1.28 -2.62
CA GLY A 127 -25.19 -2.47 -2.01
C GLY A 127 -23.66 -2.60 -2.15
N GLY A 128 -22.95 -1.60 -2.73
CA GLY A 128 -21.50 -1.52 -2.69
C GLY A 128 -20.73 -2.55 -3.53
N THR A 129 -21.39 -3.19 -4.51
CA THR A 129 -20.79 -4.29 -5.28
C THR A 129 -19.92 -3.84 -6.45
N ALA A 130 -20.06 -2.59 -6.89
CA ALA A 130 -19.26 -2.01 -7.97
C ALA A 130 -19.07 -0.52 -7.75
N VAL A 131 -17.90 -0.01 -8.10
CA VAL A 131 -17.61 1.43 -8.13
C VAL A 131 -17.89 1.96 -9.53
N HIS A 132 -18.67 3.03 -9.64
CA HIS A 132 -19.05 3.65 -10.91
C HIS A 132 -18.15 4.82 -11.27
N GLN A 133 -17.76 5.61 -10.28
CA GLN A 133 -16.89 6.77 -10.46
C GLN A 133 -16.16 7.13 -9.17
N ALA A 134 -15.07 7.86 -9.33
CA ALA A 134 -14.36 8.50 -8.23
C ALA A 134 -14.60 10.01 -8.30
N ARG A 135 -15.09 10.62 -7.22
CA ARG A 135 -15.20 12.08 -7.09
C ARG A 135 -13.87 12.64 -6.60
N ILE A 136 -13.37 13.63 -7.31
CA ILE A 136 -12.12 14.30 -6.97
C ILE A 136 -12.36 15.79 -6.73
N GLY A 137 -11.48 16.42 -5.97
CA GLY A 137 -11.55 17.85 -5.72
C GLY A 137 -10.20 18.48 -5.40
N THR A 138 -10.12 19.79 -5.66
CA THR A 138 -8.99 20.62 -5.26
C THR A 138 -9.26 21.30 -3.92
N LEU A 139 -8.22 21.85 -3.28
CA LEU A 139 -8.37 22.61 -2.05
C LEU A 139 -9.14 23.93 -2.26
N GLU A 140 -9.17 24.46 -3.49
CA GLU A 140 -9.95 25.63 -3.86
C GLU A 140 -11.43 25.32 -4.12
N GLY A 141 -11.87 24.08 -3.91
CA GLY A 141 -13.26 23.68 -4.04
C GLY A 141 -13.71 23.31 -5.45
N ARG A 142 -12.82 23.23 -6.43
CA ARG A 142 -13.17 22.66 -7.74
C ARG A 142 -13.37 21.15 -7.61
N THR A 143 -14.37 20.63 -8.25
CA THR A 143 -14.69 19.20 -8.23
C THR A 143 -14.73 18.61 -9.63
N GLY A 144 -14.54 17.31 -9.73
CA GLY A 144 -14.63 16.56 -10.97
C GLY A 144 -14.88 15.08 -10.68
N THR A 145 -15.07 14.30 -11.73
CA THR A 145 -15.27 12.87 -11.66
C THR A 145 -14.29 12.14 -12.56
N VAL A 146 -13.86 10.95 -12.12
CA VAL A 146 -13.04 10.03 -12.90
C VAL A 146 -13.80 8.74 -13.07
N HIS A 147 -13.94 8.29 -14.31
CA HIS A 147 -14.53 7.01 -14.67
C HIS A 147 -13.46 6.03 -15.13
N ALA A 148 -13.47 4.82 -14.60
CA ALA A 148 -12.53 3.77 -14.94
C ALA A 148 -13.20 2.40 -14.87
N LYS A 149 -12.58 1.41 -15.48
CA LYS A 149 -13.01 0.01 -15.37
C LYS A 149 -12.60 -0.62 -14.04
N GLN A 150 -11.50 -0.12 -13.47
CA GLN A 150 -10.95 -0.58 -12.20
C GLN A 150 -10.43 0.62 -11.42
N TYR A 151 -10.55 0.57 -10.11
CA TYR A 151 -10.06 1.57 -9.17
C TYR A 151 -9.11 0.91 -8.18
N VAL A 152 -7.95 1.52 -7.97
CA VAL A 152 -6.97 1.06 -6.99
C VAL A 152 -6.76 2.16 -5.96
N LEU A 153 -7.13 1.89 -4.71
CA LEU A 153 -6.82 2.77 -3.59
C LEU A 153 -5.42 2.46 -3.08
N ALA A 154 -4.48 3.34 -3.36
CA ALA A 154 -3.09 3.24 -2.91
C ALA A 154 -2.69 4.45 -2.05
N CYS A 155 -3.63 4.97 -1.24
CA CYS A 155 -3.48 6.20 -0.47
C CYS A 155 -2.84 5.99 0.92
N GLY A 156 -2.40 4.77 1.20
CA GLY A 156 -1.91 4.35 2.52
C GLY A 156 -3.02 3.78 3.40
N GLY A 157 -2.66 2.89 4.35
CA GLY A 157 -3.62 2.11 5.11
C GLY A 157 -4.69 2.92 5.84
N ILE A 158 -4.30 4.04 6.48
CA ILE A 158 -5.23 4.91 7.21
C ILE A 158 -6.17 5.63 6.25
N GLU A 159 -5.64 6.23 5.18
CA GLU A 159 -6.44 6.97 4.21
C GLU A 159 -7.35 6.06 3.38
N ASN A 160 -6.93 4.85 3.04
CA ASN A 160 -7.79 3.88 2.36
C ASN A 160 -9.02 3.55 3.22
N ALA A 161 -8.82 3.25 4.51
CA ALA A 161 -9.92 3.00 5.44
C ALA A 161 -10.85 4.22 5.58
N ARG A 162 -10.27 5.42 5.75
CA ARG A 162 -11.05 6.66 5.82
C ARG A 162 -11.88 6.89 4.56
N LEU A 163 -11.28 6.73 3.38
CA LEU A 163 -11.96 6.94 2.10
C LEU A 163 -13.11 5.95 1.90
N LEU A 164 -12.92 4.69 2.27
CA LEU A 164 -14.00 3.70 2.22
C LEU A 164 -15.15 4.04 3.16
N LEU A 165 -14.85 4.49 4.38
CA LEU A 165 -15.87 4.88 5.37
C LEU A 165 -16.67 6.12 4.95
N ILE A 166 -16.05 7.12 4.33
CA ILE A 166 -16.75 8.33 3.87
C ILE A 166 -17.38 8.20 2.48
N SER A 167 -17.20 7.05 1.81
CA SER A 167 -17.87 6.73 0.55
C SER A 167 -19.27 6.18 0.84
N ASP A 168 -20.12 7.03 1.42
CA ASP A 168 -21.40 6.65 2.02
C ASP A 168 -22.64 7.17 1.27
N SER A 169 -22.45 7.84 0.13
CA SER A 169 -23.57 8.42 -0.65
C SER A 169 -24.60 7.38 -1.11
N THR A 170 -24.18 6.14 -1.36
CA THR A 170 -25.05 5.03 -1.78
C THR A 170 -25.13 3.88 -0.76
N THR A 171 -24.16 3.80 0.13
CA THR A 171 -24.05 2.78 1.18
C THR A 171 -23.86 3.47 2.54
N PRO A 172 -24.90 3.65 3.35
CA PRO A 172 -24.90 4.52 4.54
C PRO A 172 -23.79 4.26 5.57
N ASN A 173 -23.18 3.09 5.54
CA ASN A 173 -22.07 2.71 6.44
C ASN A 173 -20.71 2.75 5.73
N GLY A 174 -20.62 3.37 4.56
CA GLY A 174 -19.41 3.35 3.72
C GLY A 174 -19.26 2.07 2.91
N LEU A 175 -18.13 1.95 2.22
CA LEU A 175 -17.75 0.77 1.43
C LEU A 175 -16.93 -0.18 2.29
N GLY A 176 -17.34 -1.43 2.38
CA GLY A 176 -16.68 -2.47 3.16
C GLY A 176 -17.68 -3.44 3.78
N ASN A 177 -17.17 -4.29 4.66
CA ASN A 177 -17.99 -5.17 5.47
C ASN A 177 -18.23 -4.59 6.87
N GLN A 178 -19.04 -5.28 7.67
CA GLN A 178 -19.40 -4.83 9.03
C GLN A 178 -18.37 -5.20 10.11
N TYR A 179 -17.16 -5.68 9.73
CA TYR A 179 -16.15 -6.18 10.66
C TYR A 179 -14.85 -5.38 10.58
#